data_efa38f416277f3614e09894f66b6347b
#
_entry.id   efa38f416277f3614e09894f66b6347b
#
_cell.length_a   1.000
_cell.length_b   1.000
_cell.length_c   1.000
_cell.angle_alpha   90.00
_cell.angle_beta   90.00
_cell.angle_gamma   90.00
#
_symmetry.space_group_name_H-M   'P 1'
#
loop_
_entity.id
_entity.type
_entity.pdbx_description
1 polymer ?
#
loop_
_entity_poly.entity_id
_entity_poly.type
_entity_poly.pdbx_seq_one_letter_code
_entity_poly.pdbx_strand_id
1 'polypeptide(L)'
;PCDILVNGAGGNNPRANTDKEFFEMADLDDDTVTFFDLDESGVEMVFNLNFIGTLLPTQAFARQMVGRPGCNIMNISSMNAYLPLTKIPAYSGSKAAVTNFTQWLAVHFSKVGIRVNAIAPGFFASEQNARLLYNEDGTPTARTEKILAATPMGHFGDSEKDLVGALLFLLNNEAAGFITGICLPIDGGFSA
;
A
#
# COMPACT_ATOMS: atom_id res chain seq x y z
N PRO A 1 20.34 -1.52 -18.55
CA PRO A 1 19.09 -0.85 -18.79
C PRO A 1 17.98 -1.42 -17.88
N CYS A 2 17.01 -0.59 -17.50
CA CYS A 2 15.85 -0.99 -16.70
C CYS A 2 14.60 -0.84 -17.57
N ASP A 3 13.81 -1.89 -17.74
CA ASP A 3 12.57 -1.88 -18.52
C ASP A 3 11.34 -1.84 -17.62
N ILE A 4 11.42 -2.49 -16.46
CA ILE A 4 10.36 -2.56 -15.47
C ILE A 4 10.96 -2.25 -14.10
N LEU A 5 10.35 -1.31 -13.38
CA LEU A 5 10.66 -1.03 -11.99
C LEU A 5 9.43 -1.35 -11.14
N VAL A 6 9.58 -2.22 -10.15
CA VAL A 6 8.53 -2.49 -9.16
C VAL A 6 9.00 -1.97 -7.80
N ASN A 7 8.33 -0.96 -7.28
CA ASN A 7 8.58 -0.41 -5.96
C ASN A 7 7.69 -1.12 -4.93
N GLY A 8 8.20 -2.22 -4.36
CA GLY A 8 7.45 -3.09 -3.45
C GLY A 8 7.84 -2.98 -1.98
N ALA A 9 8.94 -2.28 -1.65
CA ALA A 9 9.32 -2.07 -0.26
C ALA A 9 8.30 -1.20 0.48
N GLY A 10 7.95 -1.61 1.70
CA GLY A 10 6.98 -0.85 2.50
C GLY A 10 6.65 -1.57 3.81
N GLY A 11 6.08 -0.82 4.74
CA GLY A 11 5.70 -1.35 6.03
C GLY A 11 5.12 -0.28 6.95
N ASN A 12 4.74 -0.70 8.15
CA ASN A 12 4.24 0.15 9.22
C ASN A 12 5.20 0.12 10.42
N ASN A 13 5.02 1.05 11.35
CA ASN A 13 5.76 1.08 12.61
C ASN A 13 4.78 1.17 13.78
N PRO A 14 4.84 0.26 14.77
CA PRO A 14 3.94 0.29 15.93
C PRO A 14 3.97 1.62 16.71
N ARG A 15 5.11 2.32 16.74
CA ARG A 15 5.25 3.63 17.42
C ARG A 15 4.46 4.76 16.72
N ALA A 16 4.02 4.53 15.48
CA ALA A 16 3.17 5.45 14.72
C ALA A 16 1.68 5.01 14.71
N ASN A 17 1.27 4.18 15.66
CA ASN A 17 -0.09 3.68 15.80
C ASN A 17 -0.75 4.23 17.06
N THR A 18 -2.08 4.37 17.02
CA THR A 18 -2.89 4.56 18.23
C THR A 18 -3.37 3.22 18.78
N ASP A 19 -3.67 3.16 20.09
CA ASP A 19 -4.19 1.94 20.72
C ASP A 19 -5.64 1.67 20.39
N LYS A 20 -6.46 2.73 20.30
CA LYS A 20 -7.89 2.66 20.01
C LYS A 20 -8.22 3.14 18.60
N GLU A 21 -9.35 2.69 18.08
CA GLU A 21 -9.89 3.15 16.79
C GLU A 21 -10.55 4.52 16.89
N PHE A 22 -11.17 4.81 18.02
CA PHE A 22 -11.83 6.05 18.32
C PHE A 22 -11.22 6.65 19.59
N PHE A 23 -11.00 7.95 19.54
CA PHE A 23 -10.56 8.71 20.69
C PHE A 23 -11.74 8.97 21.63
N GLU A 24 -11.53 8.77 22.92
CA GLU A 24 -12.48 9.07 24.01
C GLU A 24 -11.84 10.05 24.99
N MET A 25 -12.66 10.91 25.62
CA MET A 25 -12.13 11.92 26.56
C MET A 25 -11.36 11.31 27.74
N ALA A 26 -11.74 10.10 28.16
CA ALA A 26 -11.05 9.38 29.23
C ALA A 26 -9.63 8.97 28.85
N ASP A 27 -9.30 8.87 27.56
CA ASP A 27 -7.97 8.48 27.07
C ASP A 27 -6.90 9.54 27.36
N LEU A 28 -7.29 10.75 27.75
CA LEU A 28 -6.37 11.79 28.21
C LEU A 28 -5.84 11.56 29.62
N ASP A 29 -6.51 10.73 30.40
CA ASP A 29 -6.25 10.53 31.82
C ASP A 29 -5.61 9.14 32.12
N ASP A 30 -5.29 8.34 31.10
CA ASP A 30 -4.68 7.02 31.23
C ASP A 30 -3.45 6.85 30.31
N ASP A 31 -2.85 5.67 30.31
CA ASP A 31 -1.66 5.33 29.51
C ASP A 31 -2.01 4.90 28.05
N THR A 32 -3.22 5.15 27.57
CA THR A 32 -3.64 4.84 26.20
C THR A 32 -2.90 5.70 25.19
N VAL A 33 -2.20 5.08 24.26
CA VAL A 33 -1.52 5.81 23.17
C VAL A 33 -2.56 6.39 22.21
N THR A 34 -2.69 7.70 22.21
CA THR A 34 -3.62 8.47 21.38
C THR A 34 -2.90 9.13 20.20
N PHE A 35 -3.63 9.95 19.44
CA PHE A 35 -3.03 10.78 18.40
C PHE A 35 -1.94 11.74 18.93
N PHE A 36 -2.10 12.21 20.17
CA PHE A 36 -1.18 13.17 20.79
C PHE A 36 0.15 12.54 21.23
N ASP A 37 0.21 11.20 21.30
CA ASP A 37 1.36 10.42 21.79
C ASP A 37 2.13 9.73 20.66
N LEU A 38 1.74 9.97 19.39
CA LEU A 38 2.41 9.38 18.25
C LEU A 38 3.88 9.81 18.21
N ASP A 39 4.77 8.83 18.14
CA ASP A 39 6.22 9.05 18.08
C ASP A 39 6.64 9.61 16.71
N GLU A 40 7.24 10.82 16.72
CA GLU A 40 7.68 11.50 15.50
C GLU A 40 8.63 10.62 14.67
N SER A 41 9.60 9.98 15.32
CA SER A 41 10.56 9.11 14.63
C SER A 41 9.90 7.86 14.04
N GLY A 42 8.85 7.37 14.66
CA GLY A 42 8.00 6.29 14.13
C GLY A 42 7.27 6.73 12.87
N VAL A 43 6.70 7.93 12.87
CA VAL A 43 6.04 8.54 11.70
C VAL A 43 7.04 8.76 10.56
N GLU A 44 8.19 9.39 10.84
CA GLU A 44 9.26 9.60 9.87
C GLU A 44 9.74 8.28 9.24
N MET A 45 9.93 7.24 10.06
CA MET A 45 10.34 5.92 9.55
C MET A 45 9.33 5.35 8.56
N VAL A 46 8.03 5.48 8.83
CA VAL A 46 6.96 5.01 7.93
C VAL A 46 6.99 5.78 6.60
N PHE A 47 7.10 7.10 6.63
CA PHE A 47 7.18 7.92 5.41
C PHE A 47 8.47 7.68 4.64
N ASN A 48 9.60 7.55 5.32
CA ASN A 48 10.89 7.25 4.70
C ASN A 48 10.85 5.88 4.01
N LEU A 49 10.30 4.85 4.67
CA LEU A 49 10.21 3.52 4.09
C LEU A 49 9.24 3.48 2.90
N ASN A 50 8.04 4.01 3.05
CA ASN A 50 6.98 3.86 2.04
C ASN A 50 7.10 4.86 0.90
N PHE A 51 7.23 6.16 1.21
CA PHE A 51 7.22 7.21 0.20
C PHE A 51 8.62 7.51 -0.37
N ILE A 52 9.59 7.80 0.50
CA ILE A 52 10.97 8.07 0.05
C ILE A 52 11.58 6.80 -0.57
N GLY A 53 11.29 5.61 0.00
CA GLY A 53 11.67 4.31 -0.55
C GLY A 53 11.03 3.96 -1.90
N THR A 54 9.99 4.68 -2.32
CA THR A 54 9.42 4.62 -3.67
C THR A 54 10.03 5.71 -4.58
N LEU A 55 10.19 6.93 -4.06
CA LEU A 55 10.67 8.08 -4.81
C LEU A 55 12.13 7.92 -5.27
N LEU A 56 13.04 7.58 -4.35
CA LEU A 56 14.47 7.51 -4.67
C LEU A 56 14.84 6.41 -5.68
N PRO A 57 14.33 5.16 -5.56
CA PRO A 57 14.54 4.18 -6.62
C PRO A 57 13.95 4.62 -7.96
N THR A 58 12.77 5.26 -7.94
CA THR A 58 12.17 5.81 -9.16
C THR A 58 13.09 6.84 -9.81
N GLN A 59 13.64 7.78 -9.05
CA GLN A 59 14.62 8.76 -9.55
C GLN A 59 15.83 8.09 -10.20
N ALA A 60 16.38 7.07 -9.54
CA ALA A 60 17.59 6.39 -9.99
C ALA A 60 17.36 5.59 -11.29
N PHE A 61 16.26 4.85 -11.36
CA PHE A 61 16.00 3.91 -12.46
C PHE A 61 15.22 4.54 -13.63
N ALA A 62 14.30 5.47 -13.38
CA ALA A 62 13.54 6.12 -14.46
C ALA A 62 14.42 6.83 -15.47
N ARG A 63 15.58 7.36 -15.04
CA ARG A 63 16.56 7.96 -15.96
C ARG A 63 17.03 6.99 -17.05
N GLN A 64 17.08 5.68 -16.74
CA GLN A 64 17.49 4.64 -17.72
C GLN A 64 16.33 4.24 -18.64
N MET A 65 15.10 4.63 -18.32
CA MET A 65 13.88 4.30 -19.05
C MET A 65 13.48 5.39 -20.07
N VAL A 66 13.89 6.64 -19.84
CA VAL A 66 13.51 7.79 -20.68
C VAL A 66 13.86 7.56 -22.14
N GLY A 67 12.88 7.78 -23.03
CA GLY A 67 13.02 7.61 -24.48
C GLY A 67 12.97 6.16 -24.95
N ARG A 68 12.70 5.21 -24.07
CA ARG A 68 12.58 3.79 -24.40
C ARG A 68 11.09 3.40 -24.33
N PRO A 69 10.44 3.08 -25.45
CA PRO A 69 9.02 2.74 -25.46
C PRO A 69 8.77 1.43 -24.70
N GLY A 70 7.65 1.38 -23.99
CA GLY A 70 7.21 0.19 -23.28
C GLY A 70 7.77 0.01 -21.86
N CYS A 71 8.57 0.95 -21.37
CA CYS A 71 9.01 0.92 -19.98
C CYS A 71 7.85 1.17 -19.00
N ASN A 72 7.92 0.47 -17.84
CA ASN A 72 6.86 0.50 -16.83
C ASN A 72 7.41 0.73 -15.42
N ILE A 73 6.72 1.56 -14.65
CA ILE A 73 6.91 1.69 -13.22
C ILE A 73 5.63 1.23 -12.53
N MET A 74 5.77 0.30 -11.58
CA MET A 74 4.70 -0.25 -10.77
C MET A 74 4.97 0.05 -9.30
N ASN A 75 4.07 0.81 -8.68
CA ASN A 75 4.15 1.12 -7.27
C ASN A 75 3.19 0.23 -6.47
N ILE A 76 3.57 -0.12 -5.25
CA ILE A 76 2.69 -0.83 -4.31
C ILE A 76 2.14 0.18 -3.31
N SER A 77 0.89 0.58 -3.54
CA SER A 77 0.11 1.39 -2.62
C SER A 77 -0.58 0.51 -1.54
N SER A 78 -1.77 0.82 -1.17
CA SER A 78 -2.63 0.06 -0.27
C SER A 78 -4.08 0.54 -0.40
N MET A 79 -5.05 -0.28 -0.07
CA MET A 79 -6.44 0.15 0.10
C MET A 79 -6.55 1.29 1.15
N ASN A 80 -5.62 1.34 2.11
CA ASN A 80 -5.53 2.42 3.10
C ASN A 80 -5.30 3.82 2.51
N ALA A 81 -4.87 3.91 1.25
CA ALA A 81 -4.80 5.18 0.53
C ALA A 81 -6.19 5.75 0.19
N TYR A 82 -7.21 4.90 0.13
CA TYR A 82 -8.60 5.26 -0.17
C TYR A 82 -9.47 5.25 1.08
N LEU A 83 -9.35 4.21 1.90
CA LEU A 83 -10.09 4.03 3.15
C LEU A 83 -9.08 3.89 4.30
N PRO A 84 -8.70 4.99 4.97
CA PRO A 84 -7.69 4.95 6.02
C PRO A 84 -8.22 4.20 7.24
N LEU A 85 -7.47 3.19 7.68
CA LEU A 85 -7.74 2.52 8.94
C LEU A 85 -7.32 3.41 10.11
N THR A 86 -8.19 3.54 11.09
CA THR A 86 -8.10 4.55 12.16
C THR A 86 -6.83 4.46 13.01
N LYS A 87 -6.32 3.25 13.29
CA LYS A 87 -5.17 3.04 14.18
C LYS A 87 -3.80 3.34 13.56
N ILE A 88 -3.72 3.54 12.23
CA ILE A 88 -2.46 3.61 11.49
C ILE A 88 -2.36 4.83 10.58
N PRO A 89 -2.44 6.05 11.15
CA PRO A 89 -2.53 7.29 10.35
C PRO A 89 -1.30 7.52 9.47
N ALA A 90 -0.09 7.28 9.97
CA ALA A 90 1.15 7.46 9.23
C ALA A 90 1.25 6.52 8.03
N TYR A 91 0.88 5.25 8.22
CA TYR A 91 0.85 4.28 7.11
C TYR A 91 -0.15 4.69 6.04
N SER A 92 -1.39 4.99 6.42
CA SER A 92 -2.43 5.41 5.47
C SER A 92 -2.01 6.67 4.70
N GLY A 93 -1.49 7.69 5.39
CA GLY A 93 -0.97 8.91 4.77
C GLY A 93 0.19 8.65 3.81
N SER A 94 1.14 7.80 4.18
CA SER A 94 2.27 7.45 3.31
C SER A 94 1.84 6.71 2.04
N LYS A 95 0.84 5.82 2.14
CA LYS A 95 0.28 5.09 0.97
C LYS A 95 -0.59 5.99 0.08
N ALA A 96 -1.29 6.96 0.65
CA ALA A 96 -1.97 8.01 -0.12
C ALA A 96 -0.94 8.87 -0.89
N ALA A 97 0.21 9.20 -0.28
CA ALA A 97 1.29 9.89 -0.96
C ALA A 97 1.85 9.09 -2.14
N VAL A 98 2.03 7.76 -2.01
CA VAL A 98 2.45 6.87 -3.11
C VAL A 98 1.43 6.87 -4.24
N THR A 99 0.12 6.84 -3.92
CA THR A 99 -0.96 6.88 -4.92
C THR A 99 -0.92 8.20 -5.69
N ASN A 100 -0.84 9.33 -5.00
CA ASN A 100 -0.75 10.65 -5.64
C ASN A 100 0.53 10.80 -6.48
N PHE A 101 1.67 10.33 -5.97
CA PHE A 101 2.94 10.33 -6.69
C PHE A 101 2.90 9.48 -7.96
N THR A 102 2.20 8.34 -7.94
CA THR A 102 1.96 7.51 -9.13
C THR A 102 1.23 8.30 -10.22
N GLN A 103 0.19 9.03 -9.86
CA GLN A 103 -0.57 9.88 -10.79
C GLN A 103 0.29 11.00 -11.37
N TRP A 104 1.06 11.66 -10.51
CA TRP A 104 1.98 12.73 -10.94
C TRP A 104 3.03 12.20 -11.91
N LEU A 105 3.68 11.08 -11.60
CA LEU A 105 4.68 10.44 -12.46
C LEU A 105 4.09 10.03 -13.81
N ALA A 106 2.88 9.47 -13.83
CA ALA A 106 2.20 9.05 -15.06
C ALA A 106 2.03 10.21 -16.02
N VAL A 107 1.61 11.38 -15.54
CA VAL A 107 1.49 12.60 -16.34
C VAL A 107 2.87 13.11 -16.75
N HIS A 108 3.80 13.19 -15.79
CA HIS A 108 5.14 13.73 -16.02
C HIS A 108 5.94 12.94 -17.07
N PHE A 109 5.82 11.61 -17.05
CA PHE A 109 6.54 10.72 -17.97
C PHE A 109 5.76 10.32 -19.24
N SER A 110 4.55 10.83 -19.42
CA SER A 110 3.67 10.45 -20.54
C SER A 110 4.29 10.62 -21.92
N LYS A 111 5.16 11.61 -22.10
CA LYS A 111 5.78 11.95 -23.41
C LYS A 111 7.13 11.26 -23.65
N VAL A 112 7.62 10.47 -22.71
CA VAL A 112 8.94 9.83 -22.80
C VAL A 112 8.88 8.31 -22.79
N GLY A 113 7.67 7.73 -23.00
CA GLY A 113 7.48 6.31 -23.23
C GLY A 113 7.36 5.45 -21.97
N ILE A 114 7.19 6.06 -20.79
CA ILE A 114 7.08 5.35 -19.51
C ILE A 114 5.63 5.40 -19.01
N ARG A 115 5.02 4.23 -18.75
CA ARG A 115 3.75 4.13 -18.03
C ARG A 115 4.02 3.96 -16.54
N VAL A 116 3.19 4.57 -15.71
CA VAL A 116 3.31 4.47 -14.25
C VAL A 116 1.94 4.16 -13.66
N ASN A 117 1.83 3.03 -12.98
CA ASN A 117 0.61 2.59 -12.31
C ASN A 117 0.91 2.08 -10.91
N ALA A 118 -0.10 1.84 -10.12
CA ALA A 118 0.00 1.19 -8.83
C ALA A 118 -1.07 0.11 -8.67
N ILE A 119 -0.80 -0.84 -7.80
CA ILE A 119 -1.82 -1.69 -7.18
C ILE A 119 -2.00 -1.28 -5.73
N ALA A 120 -3.23 -1.44 -5.22
CA ALA A 120 -3.60 -1.14 -3.84
C ALA A 120 -4.14 -2.42 -3.17
N PRO A 121 -3.25 -3.28 -2.64
CA PRO A 121 -3.68 -4.49 -1.96
C PRO A 121 -4.52 -4.19 -0.72
N GLY A 122 -5.54 -5.00 -0.50
CA GLY A 122 -6.27 -5.11 0.75
C GLY A 122 -5.54 -6.01 1.75
N PHE A 123 -6.28 -6.94 2.36
CA PHE A 123 -5.72 -7.87 3.31
C PHE A 123 -5.33 -9.19 2.64
N PHE A 124 -4.06 -9.54 2.78
CA PHE A 124 -3.47 -10.78 2.28
C PHE A 124 -2.84 -11.53 3.45
N ALA A 125 -3.12 -12.83 3.54
CA ALA A 125 -2.44 -13.68 4.51
C ALA A 125 -1.01 -13.98 4.01
N SER A 126 -0.05 -13.89 4.92
CA SER A 126 1.36 -14.23 4.67
C SER A 126 1.99 -14.83 5.93
N GLU A 127 3.13 -15.49 5.79
CA GLU A 127 3.88 -15.99 6.95
C GLU A 127 4.25 -14.88 7.94
N GLN A 128 4.52 -13.66 7.43
CA GLN A 128 4.89 -12.52 8.25
C GLN A 128 3.77 -12.03 9.16
N ASN A 129 2.51 -12.15 8.73
CA ASN A 129 1.35 -11.67 9.48
C ASN A 129 0.48 -12.79 10.07
N ALA A 130 0.84 -14.05 9.86
CA ALA A 130 0.05 -15.20 10.30
C ALA A 130 -0.29 -15.14 11.80
N ARG A 131 0.68 -14.75 12.66
CA ARG A 131 0.49 -14.60 14.12
C ARG A 131 -0.48 -13.47 14.51
N LEU A 132 -0.72 -12.51 13.64
CA LEU A 132 -1.69 -11.44 13.85
C LEU A 132 -3.09 -11.85 13.41
N LEU A 133 -3.17 -12.86 12.55
CA LEU A 133 -4.41 -13.32 11.92
C LEU A 133 -4.98 -14.57 12.59
N TYR A 134 -4.12 -15.46 13.10
CA TYR A 134 -4.52 -16.75 13.65
C TYR A 134 -3.94 -16.96 15.03
N ASN A 135 -4.74 -17.54 15.92
CA ASN A 135 -4.32 -18.01 17.22
C ASN A 135 -3.41 -19.25 17.08
N GLU A 136 -2.78 -19.69 18.16
CA GLU A 136 -1.90 -20.88 18.18
C GLU A 136 -2.64 -22.17 17.78
N ASP A 137 -3.94 -22.25 18.06
CA ASP A 137 -4.83 -23.37 17.68
C ASP A 137 -5.34 -23.29 16.24
N GLY A 138 -4.92 -22.29 15.47
CA GLY A 138 -5.32 -22.06 14.08
C GLY A 138 -6.67 -21.35 13.89
N THR A 139 -7.36 -21.00 14.98
CA THR A 139 -8.60 -20.23 14.91
C THR A 139 -8.33 -18.77 14.55
N PRO A 140 -9.25 -18.08 13.84
CA PRO A 140 -9.11 -16.66 13.55
C PRO A 140 -9.01 -15.82 14.84
N THR A 141 -8.17 -14.78 14.82
CA THR A 141 -8.20 -13.76 15.87
C THR A 141 -9.41 -12.84 15.71
N ALA A 142 -9.83 -12.15 16.76
CA ALA A 142 -10.89 -11.13 16.69
C ALA A 142 -10.60 -10.07 15.61
N ARG A 143 -9.32 -9.75 15.36
CA ARG A 143 -8.89 -8.90 14.27
C ARG A 143 -9.24 -9.51 12.92
N THR A 144 -8.98 -10.78 12.71
CA THR A 144 -9.30 -11.50 11.47
C THR A 144 -10.80 -11.54 11.23
N GLU A 145 -11.59 -11.87 12.25
CA GLU A 145 -13.05 -11.87 12.13
C GLU A 145 -13.59 -10.51 11.68
N LYS A 146 -13.09 -9.42 12.29
CA LYS A 146 -13.46 -8.06 11.92
C LYS A 146 -13.09 -7.73 10.46
N ILE A 147 -11.87 -8.11 10.02
CA ILE A 147 -11.41 -7.88 8.65
C ILE A 147 -12.28 -8.65 7.66
N LEU A 148 -12.55 -9.93 7.92
CA LEU A 148 -13.34 -10.77 7.03
C LEU A 148 -14.81 -10.32 6.97
N ALA A 149 -15.37 -9.89 8.09
CA ALA A 149 -16.72 -9.32 8.13
C ALA A 149 -16.85 -8.02 7.30
N ALA A 150 -15.76 -7.23 7.22
CA ALA A 150 -15.70 -6.01 6.42
C ALA A 150 -15.28 -6.25 4.95
N THR A 151 -14.83 -7.46 4.61
CA THR A 151 -14.42 -7.83 3.25
C THR A 151 -15.58 -8.54 2.55
N PRO A 152 -16.24 -7.95 1.52
CA PRO A 152 -17.40 -8.55 0.86
C PRO A 152 -17.17 -9.96 0.30
N MET A 153 -15.95 -10.25 -0.21
CA MET A 153 -15.60 -11.60 -0.68
C MET A 153 -15.40 -12.62 0.45
N GLY A 154 -15.32 -12.19 1.72
CA GLY A 154 -15.32 -13.05 2.89
C GLY A 154 -14.05 -13.86 3.14
N HIS A 155 -12.95 -13.57 2.42
CA HIS A 155 -11.67 -14.25 2.59
C HIS A 155 -10.50 -13.29 2.35
N PHE A 156 -9.31 -13.67 2.82
CA PHE A 156 -8.08 -12.96 2.46
C PHE A 156 -7.68 -13.23 1.01
N GLY A 157 -7.03 -12.26 0.39
CA GLY A 157 -6.39 -12.48 -0.91
C GLY A 157 -5.20 -13.44 -0.81
N ASP A 158 -4.97 -14.19 -1.89
CA ASP A 158 -3.78 -15.02 -2.11
C ASP A 158 -2.75 -14.19 -2.89
N SER A 159 -1.61 -13.89 -2.27
CA SER A 159 -0.60 -13.02 -2.90
C SER A 159 0.00 -13.61 -4.18
N GLU A 160 0.07 -14.93 -4.30
CA GLU A 160 0.65 -15.59 -5.47
C GLU A 160 -0.30 -15.63 -6.66
N LYS A 161 -1.62 -15.54 -6.41
CA LYS A 161 -2.65 -15.60 -7.46
C LYS A 161 -3.27 -14.24 -7.71
N ASP A 162 -3.81 -13.61 -6.66
CA ASP A 162 -4.68 -12.46 -6.83
C ASP A 162 -3.92 -11.16 -7.13
N LEU A 163 -2.67 -11.03 -6.66
CA LEU A 163 -1.83 -9.86 -7.02
C LEU A 163 -1.13 -10.04 -8.36
N VAL A 164 -0.66 -11.25 -8.69
CA VAL A 164 0.17 -11.50 -9.86
C VAL A 164 -0.57 -11.23 -11.16
N GLY A 165 -1.84 -11.63 -11.25
CA GLY A 165 -2.66 -11.40 -12.45
C GLY A 165 -2.81 -9.92 -12.79
N ALA A 166 -3.14 -9.10 -11.80
CA ALA A 166 -3.28 -7.65 -11.96
C ALA A 166 -1.94 -6.97 -12.31
N LEU A 167 -0.85 -7.41 -11.66
CA LEU A 167 0.50 -6.92 -11.93
C LEU A 167 0.91 -7.22 -13.38
N LEU A 168 0.76 -8.46 -13.82
CA LEU A 168 1.10 -8.89 -15.19
C LEU A 168 0.26 -8.15 -16.23
N PHE A 169 -1.05 -7.96 -15.97
CA PHE A 169 -1.91 -7.19 -16.86
C PHE A 169 -1.41 -5.76 -17.03
N LEU A 170 -1.14 -5.04 -15.93
CA LEU A 170 -0.70 -3.65 -15.99
C LEU A 170 0.70 -3.49 -16.60
N LEU A 171 1.58 -4.49 -16.45
CA LEU A 171 2.91 -4.49 -17.06
C LEU A 171 2.89 -4.86 -18.55
N ASN A 172 1.85 -5.53 -19.03
CA ASN A 172 1.74 -5.92 -20.43
C ASN A 172 1.38 -4.71 -21.31
N ASN A 173 2.27 -4.33 -22.23
CA ASN A 173 2.10 -3.18 -23.08
C ASN A 173 1.04 -3.39 -24.18
N GLU A 174 0.78 -4.62 -24.60
CA GLU A 174 -0.27 -4.93 -25.57
C GLU A 174 -1.67 -4.85 -24.91
N ALA A 175 -1.79 -5.36 -23.67
CA ALA A 175 -3.06 -5.38 -22.96
C ALA A 175 -3.40 -4.04 -22.26
N ALA A 176 -2.39 -3.32 -21.77
CA ALA A 176 -2.55 -2.14 -20.93
C ALA A 176 -1.79 -0.90 -21.45
N GLY A 177 -1.46 -0.86 -22.75
CA GLY A 177 -0.64 0.22 -23.34
C GLY A 177 -1.23 1.61 -23.22
N PHE A 178 -2.55 1.75 -23.03
CA PHE A 178 -3.23 3.03 -22.84
C PHE A 178 -3.65 3.28 -21.37
N ILE A 179 -3.15 2.45 -20.43
CA ILE A 179 -3.42 2.57 -19.00
C ILE A 179 -2.19 3.14 -18.30
N THR A 180 -2.31 4.35 -17.75
CA THR A 180 -1.28 4.99 -16.92
C THR A 180 -1.94 5.89 -15.88
N GLY A 181 -1.35 6.01 -14.69
CA GLY A 181 -1.83 6.85 -13.60
C GLY A 181 -2.93 6.23 -12.74
N ILE A 182 -3.28 4.95 -12.96
CA ILE A 182 -4.25 4.29 -12.09
C ILE A 182 -3.56 3.70 -10.84
N CYS A 183 -4.35 3.58 -9.79
CA CYS A 183 -4.03 2.75 -8.64
C CYS A 183 -5.19 1.76 -8.47
N LEU A 184 -4.95 0.49 -8.77
CA LEU A 184 -5.97 -0.54 -8.85
C LEU A 184 -6.16 -1.22 -7.48
N PRO A 185 -7.32 -1.09 -6.81
CA PRO A 185 -7.62 -1.85 -5.61
C PRO A 185 -7.72 -3.36 -5.90
N ILE A 186 -7.10 -4.15 -5.04
CA ILE A 186 -7.18 -5.62 -5.05
C ILE A 186 -7.46 -6.03 -3.59
N ASP A 187 -8.70 -5.92 -3.16
CA ASP A 187 -9.06 -5.93 -1.74
C ASP A 187 -10.34 -6.71 -1.41
N GLY A 188 -10.87 -7.47 -2.35
CA GLY A 188 -12.09 -8.26 -2.15
C GLY A 188 -13.34 -7.39 -1.91
N GLY A 189 -13.32 -6.12 -2.35
CA GLY A 189 -14.42 -5.18 -2.18
C GLY A 189 -14.39 -4.40 -0.87
N PHE A 190 -13.30 -4.49 -0.09
CA PHE A 190 -13.21 -3.83 1.21
C PHE A 190 -13.36 -2.30 1.13
N SER A 191 -12.87 -1.68 0.07
CA SER A 191 -12.93 -0.23 -0.14
C SER A 191 -14.06 0.24 -1.06
N ALA A 192 -15.00 -0.64 -1.42
CA ALA A 192 -16.10 -0.34 -2.34
C ALA A 192 -17.28 0.39 -1.66
#